data_a7d3d36d4909496ecf371cc117a0a754
#
_entry.id   a7d3d36d4909496ecf371cc117a0a754
#
_cell.length_a   1.000
_cell.length_b   1.000
_cell.length_c   1.000
_cell.angle_alpha   90.00
_cell.angle_beta   90.00
_cell.angle_gamma   90.00
#
_symmetry.space_group_name_H-M   'P 1'
#
loop_
_entity.id
_entity.type
_entity.pdbx_description
1 polymer ?
#
loop_
_entity_poly.entity_id
_entity_poly.type
_entity_poly.pdbx_seq_one_letter_code
_entity_poly.pdbx_strand_id
1 'polypeptide(L)'
;MTILDYVKHHSETIPQKDAIIHEGVTISYGELYVKMLRKEPLPIPLLGEGWDQPFILLTTGSTGKPKRVIISQEAVIANSENLIDGNGYTSETVFIVAGALEHLGSWSKFFPVLILGGTLIILDSLKDFGAFFQALDYPSNHLATFLVPSKIRMLIQFSREKLASYADRLDFIEAGGAPMPHSDMLELCRILPNTRLYNTYASTETGVICTYNFNDGRQIPMCVGRPMKHSRVLITEDGLIACQGPTLMSGYQGEPEQTHEVLRDGVLYTKDRGEIDEEGMLHILGRSDDIINVGGLKVAPSEVEEVALALPEIKECICISVPHNILGRALKLLVVLAVGQKFDKRSMAQQLGSKLESYKVPLYYEVVDTIARTANGKLDRKYYKKNEN
;
A
#
# COMPACT_ATOMS: atom_id res chain seq x y z
N MET A 1 9.02 12.01 -23.08
CA MET A 1 9.73 12.77 -22.00
C MET A 1 10.15 11.77 -20.93
N THR A 2 11.28 11.97 -20.29
CA THR A 2 11.78 11.19 -19.18
C THR A 2 11.69 12.00 -17.89
N ILE A 3 11.90 11.38 -16.74
CA ILE A 3 11.96 12.11 -15.45
C ILE A 3 13.07 13.16 -15.47
N LEU A 4 14.18 12.85 -16.13
CA LEU A 4 15.30 13.80 -16.29
C LEU A 4 14.88 15.08 -17.05
N ASP A 5 13.99 14.96 -18.06
CA ASP A 5 13.50 16.12 -18.83
C ASP A 5 12.65 17.06 -17.96
N TYR A 6 11.82 16.52 -17.07
CA TYR A 6 11.04 17.32 -16.12
C TYR A 6 11.95 18.04 -15.11
N VAL A 7 12.92 17.33 -14.53
CA VAL A 7 13.86 17.94 -13.58
C VAL A 7 14.72 18.99 -14.26
N LYS A 8 15.13 18.78 -15.54
CA LYS A 8 15.81 19.79 -16.36
C LYS A 8 14.97 21.06 -16.47
N HIS A 9 13.70 20.92 -16.85
CA HIS A 9 12.78 22.07 -16.96
C HIS A 9 12.70 22.85 -15.63
N HIS A 10 12.56 22.17 -14.50
CA HIS A 10 12.51 22.83 -13.19
C HIS A 10 13.85 23.43 -12.78
N SER A 11 14.97 22.85 -13.17
CA SER A 11 16.28 23.45 -12.94
C SER A 11 16.48 24.77 -13.68
N GLU A 12 15.74 25.00 -14.76
CA GLU A 12 15.78 26.24 -15.56
C GLU A 12 14.74 27.27 -15.05
N THR A 13 13.58 26.80 -14.54
CA THR A 13 12.44 27.69 -14.19
C THR A 13 12.36 28.00 -12.69
N ILE A 14 12.72 27.06 -11.83
CA ILE A 14 12.67 27.17 -10.36
C ILE A 14 13.96 26.63 -9.71
N PRO A 15 15.18 27.03 -10.14
CA PRO A 15 16.44 26.39 -9.75
C PRO A 15 16.72 26.37 -8.24
N GLN A 16 16.20 27.36 -7.51
CA GLN A 16 16.43 27.51 -6.07
C GLN A 16 15.39 26.83 -5.18
N LYS A 17 14.32 26.29 -5.79
CA LYS A 17 13.27 25.60 -5.02
C LYS A 17 13.80 24.27 -4.50
N ASP A 18 13.47 23.95 -3.24
CA ASP A 18 13.79 22.68 -2.60
C ASP A 18 13.13 21.52 -3.37
N ALA A 19 13.94 20.62 -3.90
CA ALA A 19 13.48 19.41 -4.57
C ALA A 19 13.46 18.22 -3.60
N ILE A 20 14.55 18.04 -2.81
CA ILE A 20 14.72 16.93 -1.89
C ILE A 20 15.30 17.44 -0.57
N ILE A 21 14.72 17.01 0.54
CA ILE A 21 15.23 17.20 1.90
C ILE A 21 15.45 15.83 2.53
N HIS A 22 16.66 15.51 2.96
CA HIS A 22 17.02 14.24 3.58
C HIS A 22 18.13 14.46 4.61
N GLU A 23 17.95 13.95 5.83
CA GLU A 23 18.92 14.07 6.94
C GLU A 23 19.42 15.50 7.19
N GLY A 24 18.54 16.49 7.06
CA GLY A 24 18.89 17.92 7.21
C GLY A 24 19.62 18.53 6.03
N VAL A 25 19.90 17.77 4.98
CA VAL A 25 20.49 18.27 3.73
C VAL A 25 19.37 18.58 2.73
N THR A 26 19.40 19.79 2.19
CA THR A 26 18.48 20.22 1.13
C THR A 26 19.19 20.21 -0.22
N ILE A 27 18.54 19.66 -1.23
CA ILE A 27 18.98 19.65 -2.63
C ILE A 27 17.95 20.44 -3.43
N SER A 28 18.34 21.53 -4.04
CA SER A 28 17.50 22.34 -4.93
C SER A 28 17.31 21.67 -6.30
N TYR A 29 16.32 22.12 -7.09
CA TYR A 29 16.13 21.60 -8.45
C TYR A 29 17.34 21.81 -9.35
N GLY A 30 18.05 22.95 -9.21
CA GLY A 30 19.30 23.20 -9.93
C GLY A 30 20.39 22.18 -9.59
N GLU A 31 20.60 21.90 -8.31
CA GLU A 31 21.58 20.92 -7.82
C GLU A 31 21.16 19.49 -8.17
N LEU A 32 19.85 19.16 -8.05
CA LEU A 32 19.31 17.86 -8.39
C LEU A 32 19.61 17.50 -9.85
N TYR A 33 19.35 18.42 -10.78
CA TYR A 33 19.63 18.18 -12.20
C TYR A 33 21.11 17.90 -12.45
N VAL A 34 22.02 18.69 -11.84
CA VAL A 34 23.48 18.48 -11.97
C VAL A 34 23.90 17.12 -11.43
N LYS A 35 23.37 16.73 -10.25
CA LYS A 35 23.63 15.42 -9.64
C LYS A 35 23.13 14.26 -10.50
N MET A 36 21.92 14.39 -11.07
CA MET A 36 21.36 13.38 -11.99
C MET A 36 22.20 13.20 -13.24
N LEU A 37 22.66 14.30 -13.87
CA LEU A 37 23.54 14.27 -15.04
C LEU A 37 24.91 13.61 -14.76
N ARG A 38 25.45 13.88 -13.57
CA ARG A 38 26.76 13.33 -13.14
C ARG A 38 26.66 11.94 -12.56
N LYS A 39 25.42 11.40 -12.45
CA LYS A 39 25.13 10.12 -11.77
C LYS A 39 25.66 10.08 -10.33
N GLU A 40 25.63 11.23 -9.65
CA GLU A 40 26.00 11.32 -8.24
C GLU A 40 24.94 10.63 -7.36
N PRO A 41 25.33 10.08 -6.20
CA PRO A 41 24.38 9.47 -5.27
C PRO A 41 23.28 10.45 -4.85
N LEU A 42 22.05 9.97 -4.85
CA LEU A 42 20.86 10.65 -4.35
C LEU A 42 20.18 9.79 -3.29
N PRO A 43 19.43 10.37 -2.36
CA PRO A 43 18.67 9.59 -1.36
C PRO A 43 17.48 8.83 -1.96
N ILE A 44 17.28 8.90 -3.27
CA ILE A 44 16.30 8.11 -4.01
C ILE A 44 17.01 6.88 -4.57
N PRO A 45 16.64 5.65 -4.19
CA PRO A 45 17.28 4.46 -4.70
C PRO A 45 17.02 4.31 -6.19
N LEU A 46 18.08 4.34 -6.97
CA LEU A 46 18.07 4.10 -8.40
C LEU A 46 18.62 2.69 -8.66
N LEU A 47 17.73 1.73 -8.85
CA LEU A 47 18.08 0.42 -9.35
C LEU A 47 17.95 0.43 -10.88
N GLY A 48 19.04 0.78 -11.59
CA GLY A 48 19.05 0.94 -13.05
C GLY A 48 20.30 1.65 -13.55
N GLU A 49 20.37 1.88 -14.86
CA GLU A 49 21.56 2.45 -15.52
C GLU A 49 21.56 3.98 -15.57
N GLY A 50 20.43 4.61 -15.27
CA GLY A 50 20.29 6.08 -15.30
C GLY A 50 18.84 6.55 -15.20
N TRP A 51 18.65 7.86 -15.03
CA TRP A 51 17.35 8.50 -14.87
C TRP A 51 16.54 8.61 -16.18
N ASP A 52 17.14 8.29 -17.29
CA ASP A 52 16.57 8.22 -18.65
C ASP A 52 16.37 6.78 -19.14
N GLN A 53 16.73 5.79 -18.31
CA GLN A 53 16.64 4.36 -18.59
C GLN A 53 15.44 3.73 -17.83
N PRO A 54 15.03 2.50 -18.19
CA PRO A 54 14.08 1.75 -17.37
C PRO A 54 14.58 1.55 -15.95
N PHE A 55 13.66 1.62 -14.99
CA PHE A 55 13.95 1.34 -13.59
C PHE A 55 13.76 -0.14 -13.27
N ILE A 56 14.44 -0.61 -12.24
CA ILE A 56 14.28 -1.96 -11.72
C ILE A 56 13.81 -1.86 -10.27
N LEU A 57 12.68 -2.51 -9.95
CA LEU A 57 12.20 -2.67 -8.59
C LEU A 57 12.27 -4.12 -8.15
N LEU A 58 12.51 -4.32 -6.86
CA LEU A 58 12.49 -5.65 -6.25
C LEU A 58 11.11 -5.94 -5.70
N THR A 59 10.57 -7.13 -5.97
CA THR A 59 9.35 -7.63 -5.32
C THR A 59 9.62 -8.95 -4.64
N THR A 60 9.00 -9.16 -3.49
CA THR A 60 9.07 -10.45 -2.78
C THR A 60 8.21 -11.47 -3.51
N GLY A 61 8.81 -12.23 -4.43
CA GLY A 61 8.13 -13.27 -5.18
C GLY A 61 7.42 -14.30 -4.28
N SER A 62 6.37 -14.93 -4.80
CA SER A 62 5.65 -16.04 -4.15
C SER A 62 6.59 -17.24 -3.87
N THR A 63 7.66 -17.41 -4.64
CA THR A 63 8.69 -18.45 -4.51
C THR A 63 9.74 -18.15 -3.43
N GLY A 64 9.71 -16.98 -2.78
CA GLY A 64 10.67 -16.58 -1.74
C GLY A 64 11.94 -15.89 -2.26
N LYS A 65 12.24 -15.94 -3.57
CA LYS A 65 13.32 -15.15 -4.17
C LYS A 65 12.76 -13.82 -4.66
N PRO A 66 13.44 -12.68 -4.39
CA PRO A 66 13.05 -11.38 -4.95
C PRO A 66 13.09 -11.44 -6.49
N LYS A 67 12.03 -10.94 -7.13
CA LYS A 67 12.02 -10.76 -8.59
C LYS A 67 12.41 -9.33 -8.92
N ARG A 68 13.11 -9.17 -10.03
CA ARG A 68 13.51 -7.85 -10.56
C ARG A 68 12.50 -7.43 -11.63
N VAL A 69 11.67 -6.45 -11.30
CA VAL A 69 10.60 -5.95 -12.17
C VAL A 69 11.13 -4.76 -12.97
N ILE A 70 11.01 -4.81 -14.29
CA ILE A 70 11.44 -3.75 -15.21
C ILE A 70 10.27 -2.78 -15.39
N ILE A 71 10.47 -1.51 -15.05
CA ILE A 71 9.49 -0.42 -15.19
C ILE A 71 10.03 0.57 -16.22
N SER A 72 9.34 0.75 -17.34
CA SER A 72 9.73 1.70 -18.37
C SER A 72 9.53 3.16 -17.92
N GLN A 73 10.18 4.11 -18.57
CA GLN A 73 9.94 5.55 -18.35
C GLN A 73 8.47 5.91 -18.64
N GLU A 74 7.88 5.31 -19.67
CA GLU A 74 6.47 5.50 -20.00
C GLU A 74 5.56 5.04 -18.85
N ALA A 75 5.85 3.87 -18.27
CA ALA A 75 5.08 3.34 -17.14
C ALA A 75 5.23 4.22 -15.88
N VAL A 76 6.41 4.78 -15.62
CA VAL A 76 6.63 5.73 -14.51
C VAL A 76 5.82 7.01 -14.71
N ILE A 77 5.81 7.56 -15.92
CA ILE A 77 5.07 8.79 -16.23
C ILE A 77 3.56 8.54 -16.15
N ALA A 78 3.07 7.46 -16.78
CA ALA A 78 1.65 7.11 -16.72
C ALA A 78 1.18 6.87 -15.27
N ASN A 79 2.01 6.21 -14.47
CA ASN A 79 1.76 5.98 -13.04
C ASN A 79 1.73 7.31 -12.25
N SER A 80 2.64 8.23 -12.58
CA SER A 80 2.67 9.56 -11.98
C SER A 80 1.44 10.39 -12.34
N GLU A 81 1.01 10.34 -13.60
CA GLU A 81 -0.21 11.02 -14.05
C GLU A 81 -1.47 10.44 -13.40
N ASN A 82 -1.52 9.12 -13.17
CA ASN A 82 -2.57 8.51 -12.35
C ASN A 82 -2.63 9.13 -10.95
N LEU A 83 -1.49 9.22 -10.27
CA LEU A 83 -1.40 9.79 -8.93
C LEU A 83 -1.70 11.28 -8.90
N ILE A 84 -1.21 12.04 -9.88
CA ILE A 84 -1.48 13.48 -10.01
C ILE A 84 -2.98 13.73 -10.14
N ASP A 85 -3.63 13.03 -11.06
CA ASP A 85 -5.07 13.16 -11.33
C ASP A 85 -5.92 12.60 -10.17
N GLY A 86 -5.63 11.38 -9.73
CA GLY A 86 -6.45 10.66 -8.74
C GLY A 86 -6.31 11.18 -7.32
N ASN A 87 -5.11 11.58 -6.90
CA ASN A 87 -4.84 12.05 -5.54
C ASN A 87 -4.66 13.57 -5.47
N GLY A 88 -4.63 14.27 -6.62
CA GLY A 88 -4.60 15.73 -6.70
C GLY A 88 -3.28 16.33 -6.22
N TYR A 89 -2.14 15.79 -6.67
CA TYR A 89 -0.84 16.41 -6.47
C TYR A 89 -0.76 17.75 -7.20
N THR A 90 -0.02 18.69 -6.64
CA THR A 90 0.25 20.02 -7.24
C THR A 90 1.73 20.35 -7.15
N SER A 91 2.14 21.45 -7.78
CA SER A 91 3.51 21.99 -7.64
C SER A 91 3.83 22.44 -6.20
N GLU A 92 2.84 22.65 -5.36
CA GLU A 92 3.00 23.03 -3.95
C GLU A 92 3.06 21.81 -3.02
N THR A 93 2.80 20.61 -3.51
CA THR A 93 2.84 19.38 -2.72
C THR A 93 4.22 19.18 -2.09
N VAL A 94 4.24 19.05 -0.78
CA VAL A 94 5.40 18.61 0.00
C VAL A 94 5.11 17.18 0.46
N PHE A 95 5.77 16.23 -0.19
CA PHE A 95 5.48 14.82 0.06
C PHE A 95 6.51 14.20 1.00
N ILE A 96 6.05 13.70 2.15
CA ILE A 96 6.87 13.02 3.14
C ILE A 96 6.90 11.53 2.80
N VAL A 97 8.06 11.05 2.35
CA VAL A 97 8.31 9.63 2.09
C VAL A 97 8.84 8.99 3.36
N ALA A 98 8.04 8.18 3.98
CA ALA A 98 8.28 7.64 5.31
C ALA A 98 8.30 6.10 5.36
N GLY A 99 8.50 5.45 4.23
CA GLY A 99 8.52 3.98 4.07
C GLY A 99 9.81 3.47 3.45
N ALA A 100 9.88 2.16 3.24
CA ALA A 100 11.00 1.53 2.55
C ALA A 100 11.08 2.03 1.09
N LEU A 101 12.18 2.68 0.76
CA LEU A 101 12.34 3.43 -0.49
C LEU A 101 12.39 2.53 -1.74
N GLU A 102 12.77 1.25 -1.58
CA GLU A 102 12.85 0.28 -2.67
C GLU A 102 11.49 -0.35 -3.02
N HIS A 103 10.43 -0.03 -2.27
CA HIS A 103 9.09 -0.57 -2.52
C HIS A 103 8.25 0.40 -3.32
N LEU A 104 7.44 -0.13 -4.24
CA LEU A 104 6.57 0.67 -5.11
C LEU A 104 5.76 1.72 -4.32
N GLY A 105 5.24 1.37 -3.14
CA GLY A 105 4.43 2.28 -2.33
C GLY A 105 5.13 3.61 -2.04
N SER A 106 6.39 3.58 -1.63
CA SER A 106 7.22 4.78 -1.40
C SER A 106 7.85 5.29 -2.70
N TRP A 107 8.43 4.38 -3.48
CA TRP A 107 9.17 4.71 -4.70
C TRP A 107 8.32 5.46 -5.74
N SER A 108 7.08 5.04 -5.97
CA SER A 108 6.20 5.68 -6.95
C SER A 108 5.83 7.13 -6.59
N LYS A 109 6.05 7.57 -5.35
CA LYS A 109 5.68 8.92 -4.88
C LYS A 109 6.73 9.98 -5.23
N PHE A 110 7.95 9.58 -5.55
CA PHE A 110 8.98 10.53 -5.98
C PHE A 110 8.60 11.25 -7.29
N PHE A 111 8.09 10.49 -8.23
CA PHE A 111 7.94 10.96 -9.62
C PHE A 111 6.83 11.99 -9.82
N PRO A 112 5.59 11.85 -9.29
CA PRO A 112 4.59 12.90 -9.42
C PRO A 112 5.06 14.23 -8.82
N VAL A 113 5.81 14.19 -7.72
CA VAL A 113 6.39 15.39 -7.09
C VAL A 113 7.45 16.01 -7.97
N LEU A 114 8.40 15.21 -8.50
CA LEU A 114 9.45 15.70 -9.40
C LEU A 114 8.91 16.20 -10.74
N ILE A 115 7.84 15.59 -11.26
CA ILE A 115 7.17 16.04 -12.51
C ILE A 115 6.54 17.41 -12.31
N LEU A 116 5.90 17.66 -11.17
CA LEU A 116 5.18 18.90 -10.88
C LEU A 116 6.07 20.00 -10.28
N GLY A 117 7.31 19.71 -9.91
CA GLY A 117 8.18 20.68 -9.25
C GLY A 117 7.84 20.89 -7.76
N GLY A 118 7.29 19.88 -7.08
CA GLY A 118 7.03 19.88 -5.63
C GLY A 118 8.30 19.62 -4.81
N THR A 119 8.14 19.33 -3.52
CA THR A 119 9.24 19.04 -2.58
C THR A 119 9.10 17.67 -1.97
N LEU A 120 10.17 16.89 -1.90
CA LEU A 120 10.26 15.60 -1.23
C LEU A 120 10.98 15.74 0.10
N ILE A 121 10.39 15.24 1.19
CA ILE A 121 11.07 15.03 2.46
C ILE A 121 11.23 13.53 2.65
N ILE A 122 12.46 13.03 2.66
CA ILE A 122 12.75 11.60 2.74
C ILE A 122 13.20 11.24 4.14
N LEU A 123 12.53 10.27 4.75
CA LEU A 123 12.86 9.69 6.04
C LEU A 123 13.35 8.26 5.86
N ASP A 124 14.42 7.86 6.54
CA ASP A 124 15.00 6.52 6.42
C ASP A 124 14.07 5.41 6.93
N SER A 125 13.25 5.72 7.91
CA SER A 125 12.27 4.77 8.45
C SER A 125 11.19 5.44 9.30
N LEU A 126 10.06 4.72 9.48
CA LEU A 126 9.03 5.02 10.48
C LEU A 126 9.17 4.13 11.72
N LYS A 127 10.38 3.87 12.20
CA LYS A 127 10.58 3.18 13.48
C LYS A 127 10.24 4.09 14.64
N ASP A 128 10.61 5.36 14.51
CA ASP A 128 10.26 6.42 15.42
C ASP A 128 9.37 7.46 14.71
N PHE A 129 8.21 7.78 15.30
CA PHE A 129 7.33 8.82 14.79
C PHE A 129 7.86 10.24 15.05
N GLY A 130 8.89 10.41 15.86
CA GLY A 130 9.49 11.73 16.13
C GLY A 130 9.94 12.42 14.84
N ALA A 131 10.73 11.74 14.01
CA ALA A 131 11.18 12.26 12.71
C ALA A 131 10.00 12.53 11.73
N PHE A 132 8.97 11.71 11.77
CA PHE A 132 7.76 11.93 10.96
C PHE A 132 7.03 13.21 11.36
N PHE A 133 6.82 13.44 12.65
CA PHE A 133 6.20 14.67 13.13
C PHE A 133 7.09 15.90 12.91
N GLN A 134 8.41 15.75 13.01
CA GLN A 134 9.34 16.83 12.64
C GLN A 134 9.24 17.18 11.15
N ALA A 135 9.06 16.21 10.27
CA ALA A 135 8.83 16.46 8.85
C ALA A 135 7.48 17.17 8.60
N LEU A 136 6.44 16.89 9.41
CA LEU A 136 5.16 17.60 9.35
C LEU A 136 5.26 19.06 9.86
N ASP A 137 6.35 19.46 10.53
CA ASP A 137 6.61 20.85 10.92
C ASP A 137 7.15 21.72 9.77
N TYR A 138 7.48 21.11 8.60
CA TYR A 138 7.88 21.87 7.42
C TYR A 138 6.83 22.93 7.06
N PRO A 139 7.22 24.18 6.73
CA PRO A 139 6.29 25.31 6.58
C PRO A 139 5.46 25.24 5.28
N SER A 140 4.52 24.30 5.23
CA SER A 140 3.57 24.12 4.13
C SER A 140 2.20 23.68 4.68
N ASN A 141 1.13 24.01 3.95
CA ASN A 141 -0.23 23.50 4.17
C ASN A 141 -0.60 22.44 3.11
N HIS A 142 0.37 22.00 2.29
CA HIS A 142 0.19 21.00 1.25
C HIS A 142 1.03 19.75 1.55
N LEU A 143 1.05 19.35 2.83
CA LEU A 143 1.78 18.17 3.27
C LEU A 143 1.02 16.91 2.87
N ALA A 144 1.75 15.94 2.33
CA ALA A 144 1.19 14.67 1.95
C ALA A 144 2.12 13.51 2.33
N THR A 145 1.57 12.31 2.48
CA THR A 145 2.38 11.12 2.79
C THR A 145 1.71 9.84 2.32
N PHE A 146 2.51 8.78 2.16
CA PHE A 146 2.05 7.40 1.98
C PHE A 146 2.40 6.56 3.20
N LEU A 147 1.42 5.85 3.74
CA LEU A 147 1.59 4.98 4.90
C LEU A 147 0.93 3.62 4.66
N VAL A 148 1.59 2.54 5.10
CA VAL A 148 0.94 1.24 5.16
C VAL A 148 -0.07 1.19 6.32
N PRO A 149 -1.19 0.44 6.22
CA PRO A 149 -2.25 0.42 7.24
C PRO A 149 -1.76 0.14 8.65
N SER A 150 -0.73 -0.72 8.81
CA SER A 150 -0.16 -0.99 10.13
C SER A 150 0.48 0.24 10.79
N LYS A 151 1.07 1.15 10.00
CA LYS A 151 1.63 2.41 10.51
C LYS A 151 0.55 3.42 10.85
N ILE A 152 -0.51 3.48 10.04
CA ILE A 152 -1.70 4.29 10.34
C ILE A 152 -2.30 3.86 11.67
N ARG A 153 -2.49 2.55 11.89
CA ARG A 153 -2.99 2.02 13.17
C ARG A 153 -2.11 2.39 14.34
N MET A 154 -0.78 2.32 14.19
CA MET A 154 0.14 2.76 15.26
C MET A 154 0.02 4.26 15.55
N LEU A 155 -0.14 5.11 14.53
CA LEU A 155 -0.36 6.55 14.71
C LEU A 155 -1.67 6.83 15.46
N ILE A 156 -2.76 6.14 15.08
CA ILE A 156 -4.07 6.21 15.75
C ILE A 156 -3.93 5.82 17.23
N GLN A 157 -3.23 4.73 17.53
CA GLN A 157 -3.12 4.20 18.89
C GLN A 157 -2.20 5.01 19.80
N PHE A 158 -1.08 5.51 19.29
CA PHE A 158 -0.02 6.08 20.12
C PHE A 158 0.23 7.57 19.92
N SER A 159 -0.37 8.20 18.90
CA SER A 159 -0.08 9.58 18.54
C SER A 159 -1.32 10.34 18.05
N ARG A 160 -2.51 9.91 18.46
CA ARG A 160 -3.81 10.42 18.00
C ARG A 160 -3.91 11.95 18.10
N GLU A 161 -3.69 12.51 19.28
CA GLU A 161 -3.82 13.94 19.52
C GLU A 161 -2.77 14.75 18.75
N LYS A 162 -1.55 14.22 18.69
CA LYS A 162 -0.49 14.84 17.91
C LYS A 162 -0.78 14.81 16.42
N LEU A 163 -1.31 13.71 15.88
CA LEU A 163 -1.73 13.64 14.48
C LEU A 163 -2.85 14.63 14.18
N ALA A 164 -3.85 14.73 15.07
CA ALA A 164 -4.96 15.66 14.93
C ALA A 164 -4.51 17.13 14.86
N SER A 165 -3.41 17.50 15.53
CA SER A 165 -2.88 18.87 15.50
C SER A 165 -2.32 19.30 14.14
N TYR A 166 -2.15 18.35 13.19
CA TYR A 166 -1.72 18.62 11.81
C TYR A 166 -2.87 18.55 10.78
N ALA A 167 -4.13 18.39 11.22
CA ALA A 167 -5.28 18.22 10.33
C ALA A 167 -5.42 19.31 9.26
N ASP A 168 -5.14 20.58 9.61
CA ASP A 168 -5.25 21.72 8.69
C ASP A 168 -4.03 21.88 7.77
N ARG A 169 -2.99 21.08 7.94
CA ARG A 169 -1.75 21.13 7.15
C ARG A 169 -1.55 19.90 6.27
N LEU A 170 -2.21 18.80 6.62
CA LEU A 170 -2.21 17.56 5.84
C LEU A 170 -3.25 17.65 4.71
N ASP A 171 -2.77 17.83 3.50
CA ASP A 171 -3.60 17.84 2.31
C ASP A 171 -4.15 16.44 2.01
N PHE A 172 -3.27 15.43 2.02
CA PHE A 172 -3.73 14.05 1.91
C PHE A 172 -2.80 13.02 2.56
N ILE A 173 -3.38 11.88 2.92
CA ILE A 173 -2.68 10.64 3.28
C ILE A 173 -3.14 9.54 2.34
N GLU A 174 -2.20 8.85 1.72
CA GLU A 174 -2.46 7.67 0.92
C GLU A 174 -2.13 6.41 1.73
N ALA A 175 -3.09 5.50 1.84
CA ALA A 175 -2.93 4.18 2.43
C ALA A 175 -2.84 3.13 1.33
N GLY A 176 -1.96 2.14 1.48
CA GLY A 176 -1.85 1.06 0.49
C GLY A 176 -0.85 -0.01 0.87
N GLY A 177 -0.67 -0.97 -0.03
CA GLY A 177 0.26 -2.07 0.17
C GLY A 177 -0.26 -3.22 1.04
N ALA A 178 -1.37 -3.03 1.75
CA ALA A 178 -2.12 -4.04 2.48
C ALA A 178 -3.59 -3.60 2.60
N PRO A 179 -4.53 -4.49 2.90
CA PRO A 179 -5.91 -4.10 3.18
C PRO A 179 -5.99 -3.07 4.33
N MET A 180 -6.76 -2.01 4.11
CA MET A 180 -7.03 -0.99 5.12
C MET A 180 -8.29 -1.38 5.90
N PRO A 181 -8.20 -1.70 7.21
CA PRO A 181 -9.36 -2.09 8.00
C PRO A 181 -10.38 -0.96 8.10
N HIS A 182 -11.66 -1.29 7.98
CA HIS A 182 -12.74 -0.31 8.01
C HIS A 182 -12.78 0.49 9.32
N SER A 183 -12.49 -0.15 10.46
CA SER A 183 -12.37 0.53 11.75
C SER A 183 -11.29 1.63 11.76
N ASP A 184 -10.15 1.38 11.11
CA ASP A 184 -9.06 2.35 11.01
C ASP A 184 -9.42 3.49 10.04
N MET A 185 -10.15 3.20 8.95
CA MET A 185 -10.69 4.24 8.06
C MET A 185 -11.59 5.21 8.82
N LEU A 186 -12.59 4.67 9.55
CA LEU A 186 -13.53 5.48 10.34
C LEU A 186 -12.80 6.34 11.37
N GLU A 187 -11.82 5.77 12.04
CA GLU A 187 -11.10 6.48 13.09
C GLU A 187 -10.19 7.56 12.51
N LEU A 188 -9.51 7.28 11.39
CA LEU A 188 -8.66 8.26 10.72
C LEU A 188 -9.48 9.46 10.19
N CYS A 189 -10.70 9.21 9.66
CA CYS A 189 -11.63 10.27 9.26
C CYS A 189 -12.06 11.17 10.42
N ARG A 190 -12.20 10.61 11.64
CA ARG A 190 -12.51 11.41 12.84
C ARG A 190 -11.32 12.27 13.30
N ILE A 191 -10.10 11.76 13.15
CA ILE A 191 -8.87 12.46 13.53
C ILE A 191 -8.56 13.58 12.54
N LEU A 192 -8.78 13.32 11.23
CA LEU A 192 -8.41 14.18 10.12
C LEU A 192 -9.63 14.49 9.22
N PRO A 193 -10.63 15.24 9.72
CA PRO A 193 -11.93 15.38 9.03
C PRO A 193 -11.84 16.14 7.70
N ASN A 194 -10.84 17.00 7.52
CA ASN A 194 -10.66 17.82 6.31
C ASN A 194 -9.58 17.30 5.37
N THR A 195 -8.81 16.29 5.78
CA THR A 195 -7.73 15.69 4.98
C THR A 195 -8.31 14.71 3.97
N ARG A 196 -7.84 14.72 2.74
CA ARG A 196 -8.16 13.68 1.75
C ARG A 196 -7.46 12.38 2.14
N LEU A 197 -8.23 11.30 2.32
CA LEU A 197 -7.71 10.03 2.82
C LEU A 197 -7.94 8.95 1.77
N TYR A 198 -6.86 8.50 1.15
CA TYR A 198 -6.92 7.58 0.03
C TYR A 198 -6.59 6.14 0.42
N ASN A 199 -7.40 5.18 -0.06
CA ASN A 199 -7.09 3.76 -0.09
C ASN A 199 -6.73 3.38 -1.53
N THR A 200 -5.51 2.86 -1.74
CA THR A 200 -4.92 2.71 -3.07
C THR A 200 -4.57 1.26 -3.35
N TYR A 201 -4.98 0.76 -4.51
CA TYR A 201 -4.59 -0.56 -5.02
C TYR A 201 -3.45 -0.44 -6.05
N ALA A 202 -2.37 -1.17 -5.76
CA ALA A 202 -1.16 -1.20 -6.55
C ALA A 202 -0.36 -2.49 -6.34
N SER A 203 0.38 -2.90 -7.33
CA SER A 203 1.49 -3.86 -7.21
C SER A 203 2.70 -3.37 -8.00
N THR A 204 3.88 -3.93 -7.74
CA THR A 204 5.09 -3.57 -8.51
C THR A 204 4.90 -3.85 -9.99
N GLU A 205 4.13 -4.88 -10.32
CA GLU A 205 3.86 -5.32 -11.69
C GLU A 205 2.80 -4.47 -12.39
N THR A 206 1.83 -3.92 -11.65
CA THR A 206 0.70 -3.18 -12.24
C THR A 206 0.88 -1.67 -12.20
N GLY A 207 1.75 -1.16 -11.33
CA GLY A 207 1.73 0.25 -10.94
C GLY A 207 0.51 0.55 -10.03
N VAL A 208 0.21 1.83 -9.83
CA VAL A 208 -0.97 2.30 -9.09
C VAL A 208 -2.17 2.35 -10.02
N ILE A 209 -3.22 1.59 -9.71
CA ILE A 209 -4.33 1.34 -10.63
C ILE A 209 -5.62 2.00 -10.20
N CYS A 210 -5.96 1.92 -8.91
CA CYS A 210 -7.18 2.49 -8.34
C CYS A 210 -6.84 3.29 -7.09
N THR A 211 -7.63 4.31 -6.83
CA THR A 211 -7.58 5.08 -5.58
C THR A 211 -8.99 5.49 -5.18
N TYR A 212 -9.27 5.45 -3.87
CA TYR A 212 -10.55 5.83 -3.27
C TYR A 212 -10.34 6.80 -2.13
N ASN A 213 -10.87 8.01 -2.23
CA ASN A 213 -10.91 8.92 -1.09
C ASN A 213 -12.02 8.47 -0.13
N PHE A 214 -11.66 7.74 0.92
CA PHE A 214 -12.61 7.22 1.90
C PHE A 214 -13.07 8.27 2.93
N ASN A 215 -12.56 9.50 2.87
CA ASN A 215 -13.10 10.63 3.64
C ASN A 215 -14.18 11.39 2.85
N ASP A 216 -14.97 10.64 2.07
CA ASP A 216 -16.06 11.13 1.23
C ASP A 216 -17.44 11.06 1.91
N GLY A 217 -17.49 10.68 3.18
CA GLY A 217 -18.71 10.48 3.98
C GLY A 217 -19.31 9.07 3.89
N ARG A 218 -18.82 8.20 2.97
CA ARG A 218 -19.35 6.83 2.78
C ARG A 218 -18.52 5.76 3.49
N GLN A 219 -17.20 5.93 3.52
CA GLN A 219 -16.21 5.01 4.12
C GLN A 219 -16.45 3.53 3.73
N ILE A 220 -16.52 3.25 2.43
CA ILE A 220 -16.88 1.92 1.90
C ILE A 220 -15.77 0.89 2.22
N PRO A 221 -16.09 -0.20 2.91
CA PRO A 221 -15.11 -1.24 3.25
C PRO A 221 -14.53 -1.92 2.01
N MET A 222 -13.26 -2.34 2.07
CA MET A 222 -12.53 -3.04 0.99
C MET A 222 -12.49 -2.33 -0.37
N CYS A 223 -13.11 -1.17 -0.49
CA CYS A 223 -13.14 -0.37 -1.70
C CYS A 223 -11.79 0.31 -1.95
N VAL A 224 -11.32 0.25 -3.19
CA VAL A 224 -10.11 0.93 -3.66
C VAL A 224 -10.39 1.90 -4.82
N GLY A 225 -11.67 2.13 -5.11
CA GLY A 225 -12.14 3.13 -6.07
C GLY A 225 -12.19 2.67 -7.52
N ARG A 226 -12.39 3.63 -8.39
CA ARG A 226 -12.42 3.41 -9.83
C ARG A 226 -11.01 3.30 -10.41
N PRO A 227 -10.86 2.58 -11.55
CA PRO A 227 -9.61 2.62 -12.30
C PRO A 227 -9.20 4.05 -12.64
N MET A 228 -7.92 4.35 -12.44
CA MET A 228 -7.34 5.67 -12.69
C MET A 228 -7.17 5.92 -14.20
N LYS A 229 -6.84 7.15 -14.59
CA LYS A 229 -6.76 7.65 -15.96
C LYS A 229 -6.07 6.72 -16.97
N HIS A 230 -4.95 6.12 -16.59
CA HIS A 230 -4.13 5.25 -17.43
C HIS A 230 -4.27 3.77 -17.10
N SER A 231 -5.36 3.39 -16.42
CA SER A 231 -5.58 2.02 -15.95
C SER A 231 -6.94 1.51 -16.35
N ARG A 232 -7.00 0.25 -16.73
CA ARG A 232 -8.24 -0.50 -16.94
C ARG A 232 -8.19 -1.76 -16.08
N VAL A 233 -9.27 -2.04 -15.38
CA VAL A 233 -9.43 -3.24 -14.55
C VAL A 233 -10.50 -4.12 -15.14
N LEU A 234 -10.24 -5.42 -15.16
CA LEU A 234 -11.13 -6.48 -15.60
C LEU A 234 -11.23 -7.51 -14.48
N ILE A 235 -12.38 -8.15 -14.36
CA ILE A 235 -12.55 -9.32 -13.49
C ILE A 235 -12.67 -10.55 -14.39
N THR A 236 -11.81 -11.53 -14.17
CA THR A 236 -11.84 -12.81 -14.91
C THR A 236 -13.03 -13.65 -14.47
N GLU A 237 -13.36 -14.71 -15.23
CA GLU A 237 -14.41 -15.68 -14.88
C GLU A 237 -14.18 -16.33 -13.51
N ASP A 238 -12.91 -16.50 -13.11
CA ASP A 238 -12.52 -17.02 -11.80
C ASP A 238 -12.56 -15.96 -10.67
N GLY A 239 -12.96 -14.72 -10.99
CA GLY A 239 -13.03 -13.61 -10.03
C GLY A 239 -11.65 -13.02 -9.69
N LEU A 240 -10.65 -13.17 -10.55
CA LEU A 240 -9.34 -12.56 -10.39
C LEU A 240 -9.30 -11.18 -11.05
N ILE A 241 -8.51 -10.28 -10.47
CA ILE A 241 -8.27 -8.96 -11.02
C ILE A 241 -7.23 -9.07 -12.13
N ALA A 242 -7.56 -8.54 -13.31
CA ALA A 242 -6.64 -8.35 -14.42
C ALA A 242 -6.57 -6.87 -14.80
N CYS A 243 -5.40 -6.42 -15.25
CA CYS A 243 -5.11 -5.01 -15.43
C CYS A 243 -4.53 -4.75 -16.83
N GLN A 244 -4.90 -3.60 -17.41
CA GLN A 244 -4.37 -3.12 -18.69
C GLN A 244 -3.99 -1.64 -18.55
N GLY A 245 -3.04 -1.20 -19.35
CA GLY A 245 -2.63 0.20 -19.47
C GLY A 245 -1.11 0.39 -19.49
N PRO A 246 -0.65 1.59 -19.76
CA PRO A 246 0.79 1.90 -19.84
C PRO A 246 1.50 1.88 -18.48
N THR A 247 0.79 1.73 -17.36
CA THR A 247 1.39 1.63 -16.01
C THR A 247 2.03 0.29 -15.73
N LEU A 248 1.76 -0.73 -16.56
CA LEU A 248 2.22 -2.08 -16.35
C LEU A 248 3.74 -2.22 -16.51
N MET A 249 4.33 -3.17 -15.79
CA MET A 249 5.72 -3.56 -15.97
C MET A 249 6.01 -3.99 -17.42
N SER A 250 7.26 -3.85 -17.85
CA SER A 250 7.73 -4.46 -19.09
C SER A 250 7.98 -5.97 -18.98
N GLY A 251 8.22 -6.45 -17.75
CA GLY A 251 8.44 -7.86 -17.43
C GLY A 251 9.40 -8.06 -16.27
N TYR A 252 9.71 -9.32 -16.00
CA TYR A 252 10.73 -9.70 -15.02
C TYR A 252 12.08 -9.85 -15.73
N GLN A 253 13.12 -9.20 -15.19
CA GLN A 253 14.46 -9.20 -15.77
C GLN A 253 15.05 -10.61 -15.78
N GLY A 254 15.34 -11.14 -17.00
CA GLY A 254 15.91 -12.48 -17.18
C GLY A 254 14.92 -13.64 -17.00
N GLU A 255 13.63 -13.35 -16.83
CA GLU A 255 12.60 -14.38 -16.54
C GLU A 255 11.42 -14.29 -17.55
N PRO A 256 11.64 -14.56 -18.83
CA PRO A 256 10.61 -14.40 -19.87
C PRO A 256 9.41 -15.35 -19.68
N GLU A 257 9.63 -16.58 -19.22
CA GLU A 257 8.55 -17.52 -18.96
C GLU A 257 7.65 -17.05 -17.83
N GLN A 258 8.23 -16.65 -16.71
CA GLN A 258 7.46 -16.09 -15.59
C GLN A 258 6.75 -14.78 -15.96
N THR A 259 7.34 -13.99 -16.85
CA THR A 259 6.68 -12.79 -17.40
C THR A 259 5.44 -13.20 -18.19
N HIS A 260 5.55 -14.18 -19.07
CA HIS A 260 4.44 -14.66 -19.89
C HIS A 260 3.32 -15.33 -19.06
N GLU A 261 3.65 -15.93 -17.91
CA GLU A 261 2.62 -16.46 -16.98
C GLU A 261 1.65 -15.38 -16.49
N VAL A 262 2.13 -14.15 -16.26
CA VAL A 262 1.34 -13.07 -15.64
C VAL A 262 0.98 -11.94 -16.60
N LEU A 263 1.77 -11.70 -17.64
CA LEU A 263 1.56 -10.64 -18.63
C LEU A 263 1.41 -11.25 -20.03
N ARG A 264 0.19 -11.18 -20.57
CA ARG A 264 -0.16 -11.76 -21.88
C ARG A 264 -1.03 -10.79 -22.65
N ASP A 265 -0.69 -10.53 -23.90
CA ASP A 265 -1.45 -9.66 -24.81
C ASP A 265 -1.77 -8.28 -24.22
N GLY A 266 -0.82 -7.71 -23.47
CA GLY A 266 -0.98 -6.41 -22.79
C GLY A 266 -1.91 -6.43 -21.58
N VAL A 267 -2.29 -7.62 -21.10
CA VAL A 267 -3.11 -7.83 -19.90
C VAL A 267 -2.25 -8.49 -18.83
N LEU A 268 -2.18 -7.87 -17.66
CA LEU A 268 -1.52 -8.41 -16.48
C LEU A 268 -2.56 -9.07 -15.56
N TYR A 269 -2.39 -10.36 -15.34
CA TYR A 269 -3.24 -11.18 -14.48
C TYR A 269 -2.64 -11.25 -13.07
N THR A 270 -3.39 -10.77 -12.09
CA THR A 270 -2.97 -10.80 -10.69
C THR A 270 -3.44 -12.09 -9.99
N LYS A 271 -3.02 -12.27 -8.75
CA LYS A 271 -3.57 -13.29 -7.85
C LYS A 271 -4.60 -12.72 -6.87
N ASP A 272 -4.90 -11.44 -6.98
CA ASP A 272 -5.89 -10.80 -6.14
C ASP A 272 -7.29 -11.05 -6.69
N ARG A 273 -8.23 -11.32 -5.81
CA ARG A 273 -9.64 -11.47 -6.12
C ARG A 273 -10.35 -10.14 -5.89
N GLY A 274 -11.30 -9.84 -6.76
CA GLY A 274 -12.07 -8.60 -6.62
C GLY A 274 -13.39 -8.66 -7.36
N GLU A 275 -14.16 -7.63 -7.16
CA GLU A 275 -15.40 -7.37 -7.87
C GLU A 275 -15.50 -5.88 -8.19
N ILE A 276 -16.23 -5.56 -9.24
CA ILE A 276 -16.54 -4.18 -9.62
C ILE A 276 -18.03 -4.00 -9.38
N ASP A 277 -18.39 -3.02 -8.56
CA ASP A 277 -19.78 -2.71 -8.24
C ASP A 277 -20.49 -1.92 -9.37
N GLU A 278 -21.78 -1.64 -9.18
CA GLU A 278 -22.61 -0.92 -10.16
C GLU A 278 -22.11 0.52 -10.41
N GLU A 279 -21.37 1.11 -9.46
CA GLU A 279 -20.74 2.41 -9.59
C GLU A 279 -19.38 2.34 -10.32
N GLY A 280 -18.91 1.15 -10.66
CA GLY A 280 -17.60 0.92 -11.30
C GLY A 280 -16.44 0.98 -10.31
N MET A 281 -16.68 0.82 -9.01
CA MET A 281 -15.65 0.82 -7.98
C MET A 281 -15.14 -0.59 -7.75
N LEU A 282 -13.82 -0.74 -7.66
CA LEU A 282 -13.16 -2.02 -7.38
C LEU A 282 -13.14 -2.29 -5.87
N HIS A 283 -13.55 -3.49 -5.50
CA HIS A 283 -13.45 -4.05 -4.16
C HIS A 283 -12.46 -5.20 -4.14
N ILE A 284 -11.55 -5.23 -3.16
CA ILE A 284 -10.53 -6.28 -3.01
C ILE A 284 -11.05 -7.33 -2.02
N LEU A 285 -11.28 -8.55 -2.53
CA LEU A 285 -11.82 -9.65 -1.73
C LEU A 285 -10.74 -10.56 -1.11
N GLY A 286 -9.46 -10.31 -1.41
CA GLY A 286 -8.32 -11.07 -0.90
C GLY A 286 -7.49 -11.70 -2.01
N ARG A 287 -6.61 -12.66 -1.64
CA ARG A 287 -5.72 -13.33 -2.58
C ARG A 287 -6.14 -14.77 -2.84
N SER A 288 -6.04 -15.21 -4.08
CA SER A 288 -6.39 -16.59 -4.48
C SER A 288 -5.47 -17.64 -3.85
N ASP A 289 -4.19 -17.29 -3.62
CA ASP A 289 -3.19 -18.16 -2.99
C ASP A 289 -3.27 -18.18 -1.45
N ASP A 290 -4.11 -17.35 -0.85
CA ASP A 290 -4.40 -17.34 0.59
C ASP A 290 -5.74 -17.98 0.96
N ILE A 291 -6.59 -18.28 -0.04
CA ILE A 291 -7.90 -18.93 0.21
C ILE A 291 -7.73 -20.25 0.96
N ILE A 292 -8.49 -20.41 2.02
CA ILE A 292 -8.54 -21.63 2.84
C ILE A 292 -9.77 -22.45 2.43
N ASN A 293 -9.56 -23.72 2.12
CA ASN A 293 -10.66 -24.65 1.84
C ASN A 293 -11.09 -25.35 3.14
N VAL A 294 -12.26 -24.97 3.64
CA VAL A 294 -12.86 -25.53 4.86
C VAL A 294 -14.00 -26.47 4.48
N GLY A 295 -13.74 -27.76 4.46
CA GLY A 295 -14.78 -28.75 4.13
C GLY A 295 -15.40 -28.56 2.73
N GLY A 296 -14.65 -28.11 1.73
CA GLY A 296 -15.12 -27.80 0.38
C GLY A 296 -15.52 -26.34 0.15
N LEU A 297 -15.68 -25.55 1.19
CA LEU A 297 -16.03 -24.14 1.09
C LEU A 297 -14.79 -23.25 1.13
N LYS A 298 -14.73 -22.27 0.23
CA LYS A 298 -13.60 -21.35 0.09
C LYS A 298 -13.78 -20.15 1.02
N VAL A 299 -12.80 -19.88 1.89
CA VAL A 299 -12.80 -18.76 2.83
C VAL A 299 -11.58 -17.88 2.57
N ALA A 300 -11.80 -16.58 2.38
CA ALA A 300 -10.74 -15.59 2.36
C ALA A 300 -10.37 -15.21 3.81
N PRO A 301 -9.11 -15.42 4.26
CA PRO A 301 -8.70 -15.03 5.62
C PRO A 301 -8.93 -13.57 5.94
N SER A 302 -8.76 -12.69 4.95
CA SER A 302 -8.97 -11.25 5.08
C SER A 302 -10.38 -10.87 5.50
N GLU A 303 -11.40 -11.62 5.06
CA GLU A 303 -12.79 -11.40 5.44
C GLU A 303 -13.03 -11.69 6.94
N VAL A 304 -12.43 -12.75 7.44
CA VAL A 304 -12.48 -13.10 8.86
C VAL A 304 -11.72 -12.07 9.71
N GLU A 305 -10.56 -11.65 9.23
CA GLU A 305 -9.70 -10.65 9.88
C GLU A 305 -10.38 -9.28 9.96
N GLU A 306 -11.07 -8.85 8.91
CA GLU A 306 -11.81 -7.59 8.87
C GLU A 306 -12.89 -7.54 9.97
N VAL A 307 -13.68 -8.61 10.09
CA VAL A 307 -14.71 -8.70 11.13
C VAL A 307 -14.09 -8.78 12.52
N ALA A 308 -12.99 -9.51 12.67
CA ALA A 308 -12.30 -9.64 13.94
C ALA A 308 -11.68 -8.30 14.39
N LEU A 309 -11.03 -7.56 13.49
CA LEU A 309 -10.42 -6.26 13.80
C LEU A 309 -11.44 -5.16 14.15
N ALA A 310 -12.71 -5.35 13.85
CA ALA A 310 -13.78 -4.47 14.29
C ALA A 310 -14.20 -4.71 15.76
N LEU A 311 -13.69 -5.77 16.41
CA LEU A 311 -13.97 -6.06 17.82
C LEU A 311 -13.03 -5.24 18.72
N PRO A 312 -13.56 -4.56 19.77
CA PRO A 312 -12.76 -3.66 20.60
C PRO A 312 -11.66 -4.36 21.41
N GLU A 313 -11.80 -5.65 21.65
CA GLU A 313 -10.82 -6.47 22.36
C GLU A 313 -9.63 -6.88 21.50
N ILE A 314 -9.68 -6.73 20.16
CA ILE A 314 -8.61 -7.16 19.24
C ILE A 314 -7.79 -5.96 18.79
N LYS A 315 -6.49 -6.01 19.09
CA LYS A 315 -5.49 -5.07 18.58
C LYS A 315 -5.00 -5.47 17.18
N GLU A 316 -4.64 -6.74 17.02
CA GLU A 316 -4.17 -7.31 15.76
C GLU A 316 -4.67 -8.75 15.65
N CYS A 317 -4.84 -9.24 14.42
CA CYS A 317 -5.11 -10.65 14.20
C CYS A 317 -4.58 -11.13 12.85
N ILE A 318 -4.49 -12.46 12.73
CA ILE A 318 -4.27 -13.16 11.48
C ILE A 318 -5.07 -14.45 11.48
N CYS A 319 -5.80 -14.69 10.41
CA CYS A 319 -6.52 -15.95 10.21
C CYS A 319 -5.64 -16.89 9.37
N ILE A 320 -5.37 -18.06 9.90
CA ILE A 320 -4.53 -19.10 9.27
C ILE A 320 -5.31 -20.40 9.10
N SER A 321 -4.78 -21.25 8.22
CA SER A 321 -5.26 -22.59 7.99
C SER A 321 -4.56 -23.56 8.93
N VAL A 322 -5.30 -24.51 9.51
CA VAL A 322 -4.71 -25.61 10.29
C VAL A 322 -5.33 -26.94 9.87
N PRO A 323 -4.62 -28.08 10.00
CA PRO A 323 -5.18 -29.41 9.74
C PRO A 323 -6.39 -29.69 10.60
N HIS A 324 -7.40 -30.40 10.02
CA HIS A 324 -8.60 -30.82 10.74
C HIS A 324 -9.08 -32.18 10.21
N ASN A 325 -9.30 -33.13 11.10
CA ASN A 325 -9.55 -34.53 10.74
C ASN A 325 -10.80 -34.75 9.85
N ILE A 326 -11.83 -33.92 10.00
CA ILE A 326 -13.10 -34.06 9.25
C ILE A 326 -13.15 -33.10 8.05
N LEU A 327 -12.74 -31.84 8.25
CA LEU A 327 -12.85 -30.80 7.24
C LEU A 327 -11.64 -30.71 6.31
N GLY A 328 -10.60 -31.54 6.55
CA GLY A 328 -9.29 -31.42 5.91
C GLY A 328 -8.51 -30.22 6.44
N ARG A 329 -9.09 -29.02 6.35
CA ARG A 329 -8.54 -27.76 6.92
C ARG A 329 -9.60 -27.04 7.71
N ALA A 330 -9.19 -26.29 8.73
CA ALA A 330 -10.04 -25.41 9.52
C ALA A 330 -9.37 -24.03 9.71
N LEU A 331 -10.16 -23.06 10.11
CA LEU A 331 -9.67 -21.72 10.42
C LEU A 331 -9.18 -21.64 11.85
N LYS A 332 -8.02 -21.02 12.04
CA LYS A 332 -7.47 -20.62 13.34
C LYS A 332 -7.20 -19.12 13.32
N LEU A 333 -7.73 -18.40 14.32
CA LEU A 333 -7.50 -16.98 14.49
C LEU A 333 -6.45 -16.77 15.58
N LEU A 334 -5.30 -16.21 15.21
CA LEU A 334 -4.30 -15.71 16.16
C LEU A 334 -4.66 -14.26 16.45
N VAL A 335 -4.70 -13.87 17.73
CA VAL A 335 -5.11 -12.53 18.15
C VAL A 335 -4.09 -11.91 19.11
N VAL A 336 -3.79 -10.65 18.91
CA VAL A 336 -3.14 -9.79 19.89
C VAL A 336 -4.24 -8.97 20.53
N LEU A 337 -4.38 -9.05 21.85
CA LEU A 337 -5.42 -8.32 22.57
C LEU A 337 -5.07 -6.84 22.74
N ALA A 338 -6.08 -6.00 22.76
CA ALA A 338 -5.94 -4.61 23.17
C ALA A 338 -5.60 -4.51 24.66
N VAL A 339 -4.93 -3.42 25.05
CA VAL A 339 -4.46 -3.22 26.44
C VAL A 339 -5.63 -3.31 27.43
N GLY A 340 -5.47 -4.12 28.45
CA GLY A 340 -6.48 -4.31 29.50
C GLY A 340 -7.65 -5.26 29.12
N GLN A 341 -7.67 -5.77 27.91
CA GLN A 341 -8.71 -6.71 27.47
C GLN A 341 -8.37 -8.15 27.87
N LYS A 342 -9.41 -8.96 28.03
CA LYS A 342 -9.29 -10.39 28.33
C LYS A 342 -9.86 -11.22 27.21
N PHE A 343 -9.24 -12.35 26.95
CA PHE A 343 -9.68 -13.29 25.95
C PHE A 343 -10.84 -14.15 26.46
N ASP A 344 -11.96 -14.11 25.75
CA ASP A 344 -13.09 -15.05 25.92
C ASP A 344 -13.43 -15.66 24.56
N LYS A 345 -13.04 -16.94 24.38
CA LYS A 345 -13.28 -17.69 23.15
C LYS A 345 -14.75 -17.72 22.76
N ARG A 346 -15.65 -17.93 23.74
CA ARG A 346 -17.08 -18.10 23.47
C ARG A 346 -17.71 -16.79 23.00
N SER A 347 -17.39 -15.70 23.69
CA SER A 347 -17.84 -14.36 23.32
C SER A 347 -17.35 -13.99 21.93
N MET A 348 -16.06 -14.18 21.65
CA MET A 348 -15.45 -13.87 20.36
C MET A 348 -16.08 -14.68 19.21
N ALA A 349 -16.25 -15.99 19.39
CA ALA A 349 -16.90 -16.84 18.40
C ALA A 349 -18.36 -16.43 18.14
N GLN A 350 -19.09 -16.01 19.16
CA GLN A 350 -20.47 -15.53 19.03
C GLN A 350 -20.52 -14.19 18.27
N GLN A 351 -19.62 -13.25 18.59
CA GLN A 351 -19.55 -11.97 17.90
C GLN A 351 -19.18 -12.13 16.42
N LEU A 352 -18.19 -12.97 16.10
CA LEU A 352 -17.85 -13.30 14.72
C LEU A 352 -19.00 -14.00 13.99
N GLY A 353 -19.66 -14.97 14.63
CA GLY A 353 -20.79 -15.71 14.05
C GLY A 353 -22.05 -14.87 13.85
N SER A 354 -22.15 -13.68 14.45
CA SER A 354 -23.23 -12.74 14.17
C SER A 354 -23.06 -11.96 12.86
N LYS A 355 -21.83 -11.99 12.29
CA LYS A 355 -21.45 -11.22 11.09
C LYS A 355 -20.90 -12.07 9.94
N LEU A 356 -20.48 -13.30 10.24
CA LEU A 356 -19.92 -14.25 9.27
C LEU A 356 -20.81 -15.47 9.15
N GLU A 357 -20.84 -16.09 7.98
CA GLU A 357 -21.44 -17.40 7.81
C GLU A 357 -20.71 -18.44 8.66
N SER A 358 -21.43 -19.44 9.14
CA SER A 358 -20.95 -20.39 10.15
C SER A 358 -19.63 -21.09 9.77
N TYR A 359 -19.42 -21.39 8.49
CA TYR A 359 -18.19 -22.02 8.00
C TYR A 359 -16.98 -21.08 7.95
N LYS A 360 -17.20 -19.76 8.05
CA LYS A 360 -16.15 -18.73 8.14
C LYS A 360 -15.75 -18.40 9.59
N VAL A 361 -16.48 -18.89 10.57
CA VAL A 361 -16.14 -18.68 11.99
C VAL A 361 -14.98 -19.60 12.37
N PRO A 362 -13.86 -19.07 12.91
CA PRO A 362 -12.74 -19.89 13.30
C PRO A 362 -13.09 -20.93 14.36
N LEU A 363 -12.63 -22.17 14.17
CA LEU A 363 -12.76 -23.22 15.18
C LEU A 363 -11.73 -23.10 16.29
N TYR A 364 -10.55 -22.57 15.95
CA TYR A 364 -9.42 -22.43 16.85
C TYR A 364 -9.06 -20.97 17.05
N TYR A 365 -8.67 -20.63 18.27
CA TYR A 365 -8.24 -19.28 18.68
C TYR A 365 -6.98 -19.40 19.53
N GLU A 366 -6.05 -18.48 19.34
CA GLU A 366 -4.84 -18.41 20.15
C GLU A 366 -4.49 -16.94 20.41
N VAL A 367 -4.19 -16.62 21.67
CA VAL A 367 -3.66 -15.29 22.03
C VAL A 367 -2.14 -15.33 21.88
N VAL A 368 -1.62 -14.37 21.16
CA VAL A 368 -0.17 -14.21 20.92
C VAL A 368 0.26 -12.79 21.27
N ASP A 369 1.53 -12.61 21.58
CA ASP A 369 2.07 -11.28 21.90
C ASP A 369 2.23 -10.41 20.63
N THR A 370 2.58 -11.05 19.51
CA THR A 370 2.83 -10.36 18.23
C THR A 370 2.43 -11.23 17.03
N ILE A 371 2.09 -10.59 15.93
CA ILE A 371 1.87 -11.23 14.63
C ILE A 371 3.11 -11.03 13.74
N ALA A 372 3.57 -12.12 13.11
CA ALA A 372 4.72 -12.07 12.21
C ALA A 372 4.46 -11.15 11.00
N ARG A 373 5.45 -10.31 10.70
CA ARG A 373 5.39 -9.35 9.59
C ARG A 373 6.61 -9.47 8.69
N THR A 374 6.41 -9.20 7.42
CA THR A 374 7.48 -9.04 6.44
C THR A 374 8.29 -7.76 6.74
N ALA A 375 9.45 -7.60 6.12
CA ALA A 375 10.28 -6.40 6.25
C ALA A 375 9.50 -5.10 5.91
N ASN A 376 8.49 -5.18 5.05
CA ASN A 376 7.62 -4.06 4.64
C ASN A 376 6.44 -3.82 5.58
N GLY A 377 6.37 -4.53 6.72
CA GLY A 377 5.27 -4.39 7.69
C GLY A 377 3.96 -5.09 7.34
N LYS A 378 3.89 -5.87 6.23
CA LYS A 378 2.72 -6.68 5.86
C LYS A 378 2.64 -7.94 6.72
N LEU A 379 1.44 -8.51 6.92
CA LEU A 379 1.27 -9.81 7.58
C LEU A 379 2.08 -10.90 6.83
N ASP A 380 2.93 -11.62 7.55
CA ASP A 380 3.72 -12.70 6.96
C ASP A 380 2.98 -14.04 7.03
N ARG A 381 2.05 -14.26 6.09
CA ARG A 381 1.32 -15.53 6.00
C ARG A 381 2.21 -16.72 5.68
N LYS A 382 3.36 -16.49 5.02
CA LYS A 382 4.32 -17.57 4.69
C LYS A 382 4.99 -18.12 5.93
N TYR A 383 5.28 -17.27 6.93
CA TYR A 383 5.80 -17.70 8.22
C TYR A 383 4.89 -18.76 8.85
N TYR A 384 3.58 -18.51 8.86
CA TYR A 384 2.60 -19.42 9.43
C TYR A 384 2.40 -20.66 8.58
N LYS A 385 2.34 -20.56 7.24
CA LYS A 385 2.21 -21.72 6.33
C LYS A 385 3.38 -22.70 6.45
N LYS A 386 4.61 -22.24 6.76
CA LYS A 386 5.78 -23.10 6.96
C LYS A 386 5.78 -23.82 8.30
N ASN A 387 5.16 -23.25 9.31
CA ASN A 387 5.14 -23.76 10.70
C ASN A 387 3.84 -24.52 11.04
N GLU A 388 3.05 -24.87 10.04
CA GLU A 388 1.79 -25.65 10.18
C GLU A 388 2.00 -27.18 10.28
N ASN A 389 3.27 -27.67 10.30
CA ASN A 389 3.59 -29.11 10.39
C ASN A 389 3.76 -29.56 11.85
#